data_4631e3d336aad48d6cc72f9c625bbcb3
#
_entry.id   4631e3d336aad48d6cc72f9c625bbcb3
#
_cell.length_a   1.000
_cell.length_b   1.000
_cell.length_c   1.000
_cell.angle_alpha   90.00
_cell.angle_beta   90.00
_cell.angle_gamma   90.00
#
_symmetry.space_group_name_H-M   'P 1'
#
loop_
_entity.id
_entity.type
_entity.pdbx_description
1 polymer ?
#
loop_
_entity_poly.entity_id
_entity_poly.type
_entity_poly.pdbx_seq_one_letter_code
_entity_poly.pdbx_strand_id
1 'polypeptide(L)'
;LNVPWYGASITCTVHCGWVHGRLCFFIEPHSQDAFFHRGCYYGCDDDPMRFAFFSKAALEFLLRSNKRPDVIHCHDWQTGLIPVMLFEIYKYGGMEYQRVLYSIHNFKHQGFGGTEILQATGLNRPEYYFQYDRLRDNFNPFSINFMKGGINYANHVNTVSPNHAWE
;
A
#
# COMPACT_ATOMS: atom_id res chain seq x y z
N LEU A 1 9.57 -5.87 14.17
CA LEU A 1 9.68 -5.50 12.75
C LEU A 1 10.12 -4.04 12.65
N ASN A 2 11.18 -3.76 11.90
CA ASN A 2 11.60 -2.39 11.58
C ASN A 2 11.24 -2.10 10.13
N VAL A 3 10.44 -1.05 9.92
CA VAL A 3 9.96 -0.63 8.61
C VAL A 3 10.72 0.62 8.18
N PRO A 4 11.49 0.60 7.09
CA PRO A 4 12.17 1.79 6.58
C PRO A 4 11.16 2.89 6.23
N TRP A 5 11.38 4.11 6.73
CA TRP A 5 10.46 5.22 6.56
C TRP A 5 11.20 6.55 6.61
N TYR A 6 11.08 7.38 5.57
CA TYR A 6 11.80 8.67 5.44
C TYR A 6 13.32 8.57 5.67
N GLY A 7 13.97 7.51 5.17
CA GLY A 7 15.41 7.30 5.38
C GLY A 7 15.81 6.85 6.79
N ALA A 8 14.84 6.74 7.71
CA ALA A 8 14.99 6.15 9.04
C ALA A 8 14.22 4.83 9.12
N SER A 9 13.72 4.46 10.30
CA SER A 9 12.82 3.31 10.45
C SER A 9 11.83 3.53 11.59
N ILE A 10 10.64 2.94 11.42
CA ILE A 10 9.64 2.84 12.48
C ILE A 10 9.61 1.38 12.95
N THR A 11 9.79 1.20 14.25
CA THR A 11 9.65 -0.12 14.90
C THR A 11 8.18 -0.47 15.02
N CYS A 12 7.84 -1.73 14.70
CA CYS A 12 6.49 -2.26 14.82
C CYS A 12 6.48 -3.54 15.65
N THR A 13 5.46 -3.71 16.47
CA THR A 13 5.08 -5.02 17.01
C THR A 13 4.17 -5.73 16.02
N VAL A 14 4.42 -7.01 15.80
CA VAL A 14 3.53 -7.85 14.97
C VAL A 14 2.85 -8.87 15.90
N HIS A 15 1.55 -8.70 16.08
CA HIS A 15 0.73 -9.63 16.81
C HIS A 15 0.19 -10.69 15.85
N CYS A 16 0.05 -11.91 16.35
CA CYS A 16 -0.46 -13.04 15.58
C CYS A 16 -1.66 -13.65 16.32
N GLY A 17 -2.74 -13.88 15.62
CA GLY A 17 -3.95 -14.43 16.20
C GLY A 17 -4.88 -15.06 15.18
N TRP A 18 -5.83 -15.83 15.66
CA TRP A 18 -6.85 -16.48 14.83
C TRP A 18 -8.16 -15.69 14.90
N VAL A 19 -8.65 -15.28 13.72
CA VAL A 19 -9.94 -14.59 13.58
C VAL A 19 -10.80 -15.41 12.60
N HIS A 20 -11.94 -15.88 13.07
CA HIS A 20 -12.85 -16.74 12.28
C HIS A 20 -12.13 -17.88 11.53
N GLY A 21 -11.19 -18.56 12.20
CA GLY A 21 -10.45 -19.67 11.63
C GLY A 21 -9.39 -19.27 10.59
N ARG A 22 -9.03 -18.00 10.51
CA ARG A 22 -7.95 -17.49 9.66
C ARG A 22 -6.82 -16.94 10.52
N LEU A 23 -5.59 -17.27 10.17
CA LEU A 23 -4.40 -16.72 10.80
C LEU A 23 -4.23 -15.27 10.35
N CYS A 24 -4.27 -14.35 11.30
CA CYS A 24 -4.13 -12.92 11.08
C CYS A 24 -2.85 -12.39 11.72
N PHE A 25 -2.24 -11.43 11.05
CA PHE A 25 -1.10 -10.67 11.56
C PHE A 25 -1.52 -9.20 11.67
N PHE A 26 -1.34 -8.63 12.86
CA PHE A 26 -1.69 -7.24 13.15
C PHE A 26 -0.40 -6.48 13.37
N ILE A 27 -0.14 -5.47 12.55
CA ILE A 27 1.07 -4.65 12.60
C ILE A 27 0.76 -3.39 13.40
N GLU A 28 1.40 -3.25 14.55
CA GLU A 28 1.27 -2.09 15.43
C GLU A 28 2.54 -1.22 15.33
N PRO A 29 2.49 -0.09 14.64
CA PRO A 29 3.63 0.82 14.55
C PRO A 29 3.78 1.66 15.82
N HIS A 30 5.04 1.79 16.29
CA HIS A 30 5.41 2.67 17.40
C HIS A 30 5.92 4.02 16.85
N SER A 31 5.07 4.70 16.09
CA SER A 31 5.37 6.01 15.52
C SER A 31 4.98 7.13 16.49
N GLN A 32 5.71 8.24 16.43
CA GLN A 32 5.34 9.45 17.20
C GLN A 32 3.98 10.00 16.75
N ASP A 33 3.61 9.82 15.48
CA ASP A 33 2.33 10.23 14.91
C ASP A 33 1.16 9.33 15.32
N ALA A 34 1.43 8.25 16.08
CA ALA A 34 0.43 7.29 16.55
C ALA A 34 -0.52 6.81 15.44
N PHE A 35 0.01 6.42 14.27
CA PHE A 35 -0.72 6.18 13.01
C PHE A 35 -2.07 5.48 13.18
N PHE A 36 -2.14 4.35 13.91
CA PHE A 36 -3.37 3.60 14.10
C PHE A 36 -3.80 3.49 15.57
N HIS A 37 -3.08 4.16 16.47
CA HIS A 37 -3.34 4.14 17.92
C HIS A 37 -3.93 5.47 18.41
N ARG A 38 -5.03 5.92 17.81
CA ARG A 38 -5.65 7.21 18.11
C ARG A 38 -7.19 7.15 18.18
N GLY A 39 -7.76 5.96 18.36
CA GLY A 39 -9.21 5.76 18.44
C GLY A 39 -9.96 5.93 17.10
N CYS A 40 -9.25 6.27 16.02
CA CYS A 40 -9.80 6.42 14.68
C CYS A 40 -8.86 5.76 13.68
N TYR A 41 -9.34 4.80 12.91
CA TYR A 41 -8.54 4.08 11.92
C TYR A 41 -8.87 4.47 10.48
N TYR A 42 -9.81 5.40 10.25
CA TYR A 42 -10.16 5.93 8.95
C TYR A 42 -10.78 7.31 9.06
N GLY A 43 -10.61 8.15 8.01
CA GLY A 43 -11.17 9.49 7.95
C GLY A 43 -10.32 10.55 8.65
N CYS A 44 -9.02 10.32 8.79
CA CYS A 44 -8.07 11.31 9.28
C CYS A 44 -7.36 12.02 8.10
N ASP A 45 -6.93 13.26 8.31
CA ASP A 45 -6.26 14.06 7.27
C ASP A 45 -4.98 13.41 6.75
N ASP A 46 -4.31 12.61 7.59
CA ASP A 46 -3.08 11.89 7.24
C ASP A 46 -3.32 10.44 6.76
N ASP A 47 -4.55 10.06 6.44
CA ASP A 47 -4.87 8.73 5.94
C ASP A 47 -3.97 8.28 4.77
N PRO A 48 -3.63 9.12 3.78
CA PRO A 48 -2.75 8.70 2.69
C PRO A 48 -1.36 8.27 3.21
N MET A 49 -0.81 9.01 4.17
CA MET A 49 0.49 8.69 4.78
C MET A 49 0.42 7.41 5.63
N ARG A 50 -0.65 7.26 6.43
CA ARG A 50 -0.85 6.07 7.27
C ARG A 50 -0.99 4.80 6.45
N PHE A 51 -1.79 4.83 5.38
CA PHE A 51 -1.99 3.66 4.52
C PHE A 51 -0.82 3.40 3.58
N ALA A 52 -0.05 4.41 3.21
CA ALA A 52 1.25 4.21 2.56
C ALA A 52 2.22 3.47 3.49
N PHE A 53 2.28 3.86 4.77
CA PHE A 53 3.06 3.15 5.78
C PHE A 53 2.56 1.70 5.95
N PHE A 54 1.25 1.49 6.10
CA PHE A 54 0.65 0.16 6.24
C PHE A 54 1.03 -0.74 5.06
N SER A 55 0.92 -0.24 3.84
CA SER A 55 1.29 -0.97 2.62
C SER A 55 2.77 -1.39 2.64
N LYS A 56 3.65 -0.49 3.06
CA LYS A 56 5.08 -0.79 3.20
C LYS A 56 5.36 -1.79 4.31
N ALA A 57 4.72 -1.62 5.47
CA ALA A 57 4.88 -2.50 6.62
C ALA A 57 4.46 -3.94 6.32
N ALA A 58 3.40 -4.12 5.53
CA ALA A 58 2.96 -5.43 5.08
C ALA A 58 4.01 -6.12 4.20
N LEU A 59 4.62 -5.41 3.26
CA LEU A 59 5.70 -5.95 2.42
C LEU A 59 6.98 -6.23 3.23
N GLU A 60 7.37 -5.34 4.14
CA GLU A 60 8.50 -5.58 5.05
C GLU A 60 8.25 -6.81 5.93
N PHE A 61 7.04 -6.98 6.43
CA PHE A 61 6.68 -8.17 7.21
C PHE A 61 6.87 -9.45 6.38
N LEU A 62 6.36 -9.50 5.16
CA LEU A 62 6.53 -10.66 4.28
C LEU A 62 8.01 -10.94 4.01
N LEU A 63 8.78 -9.90 3.68
CA LEU A 63 10.19 -10.00 3.38
C LEU A 63 10.98 -10.52 4.59
N ARG A 64 10.83 -9.86 5.76
CA ARG A 64 11.61 -10.16 6.98
C ARG A 64 11.22 -11.46 7.66
N SER A 65 9.96 -11.87 7.56
CA SER A 65 9.50 -13.17 8.06
C SER A 65 9.74 -14.33 7.10
N ASN A 66 10.41 -14.07 5.97
CA ASN A 66 10.65 -15.02 4.89
C ASN A 66 9.37 -15.68 4.34
N LYS A 67 8.24 -14.96 4.41
CA LYS A 67 6.98 -15.41 3.82
C LYS A 67 6.94 -15.01 2.36
N ARG A 68 6.74 -15.99 1.51
CA ARG A 68 6.72 -15.79 0.05
C ARG A 68 5.43 -16.35 -0.54
N PRO A 69 4.28 -15.67 -0.32
CA PRO A 69 3.03 -16.12 -0.94
C PRO A 69 3.13 -16.00 -2.47
N ASP A 70 2.45 -16.86 -3.18
CA ASP A 70 2.38 -16.79 -4.65
C ASP A 70 1.59 -15.56 -5.09
N VAL A 71 0.54 -15.23 -4.34
CA VAL A 71 -0.35 -14.09 -4.62
C VAL A 71 -0.50 -13.21 -3.39
N ILE A 72 -0.36 -11.90 -3.60
CA ILE A 72 -0.71 -10.85 -2.64
C ILE A 72 -2.01 -10.24 -3.12
N HIS A 73 -3.09 -10.41 -2.33
CA HIS A 73 -4.38 -9.84 -2.65
C HIS A 73 -4.57 -8.51 -1.95
N CYS A 74 -4.68 -7.46 -2.74
CA CYS A 74 -4.83 -6.08 -2.29
C CYS A 74 -6.26 -5.59 -2.49
N HIS A 75 -6.72 -4.69 -1.63
CA HIS A 75 -8.08 -4.20 -1.62
C HIS A 75 -8.11 -2.67 -1.52
N ASP A 76 -8.76 -2.02 -2.47
CA ASP A 76 -9.01 -0.58 -2.51
C ASP A 76 -7.74 0.29 -2.40
N TRP A 77 -7.91 1.58 -2.29
CA TRP A 77 -6.83 2.54 -2.29
C TRP A 77 -5.86 2.38 -1.11
N GLN A 78 -6.35 1.89 0.03
CA GLN A 78 -5.53 1.71 1.23
C GLN A 78 -4.34 0.76 1.01
N THR A 79 -4.44 -0.12 0.03
CA THR A 79 -3.38 -1.06 -0.35
C THR A 79 -2.85 -0.82 -1.77
N GLY A 80 -3.25 0.28 -2.40
CA GLY A 80 -2.90 0.59 -3.79
C GLY A 80 -1.42 0.81 -4.05
N LEU A 81 -0.63 1.14 -3.03
CA LEU A 81 0.82 1.28 -3.15
C LEU A 81 1.59 -0.05 -2.99
N ILE A 82 0.94 -1.14 -2.54
CA ILE A 82 1.61 -2.45 -2.44
C ILE A 82 2.16 -2.91 -3.79
N PRO A 83 1.36 -2.99 -4.88
CA PRO A 83 1.89 -3.44 -6.17
C PRO A 83 2.99 -2.53 -6.71
N VAL A 84 2.91 -1.22 -6.48
CA VAL A 84 3.94 -0.27 -6.88
C VAL A 84 5.27 -0.57 -6.18
N MET A 85 5.24 -0.65 -4.84
CA MET A 85 6.45 -0.93 -4.06
C MET A 85 6.98 -2.35 -4.29
N LEU A 86 6.11 -3.34 -4.46
CA LEU A 86 6.52 -4.71 -4.76
C LEU A 86 7.34 -4.72 -6.06
N PHE A 87 6.85 -4.09 -7.12
CA PHE A 87 7.51 -4.06 -8.41
C PHE A 87 8.79 -3.22 -8.41
N GLU A 88 8.77 -2.04 -7.78
CA GLU A 88 9.86 -1.07 -7.88
C GLU A 88 10.96 -1.26 -6.82
N ILE A 89 10.64 -1.90 -5.69
CA ILE A 89 11.57 -2.05 -4.57
C ILE A 89 11.78 -3.53 -4.22
N TYR A 90 10.71 -4.22 -3.82
CA TYR A 90 10.82 -5.52 -3.12
C TYR A 90 11.18 -6.68 -4.02
N LYS A 91 10.85 -6.65 -5.30
CA LYS A 91 11.25 -7.70 -6.24
C LYS A 91 12.77 -7.85 -6.33
N TYR A 92 13.50 -6.76 -6.19
CA TYR A 92 14.97 -6.80 -6.20
C TYR A 92 15.57 -7.27 -4.86
N GLY A 93 14.76 -7.30 -3.80
CA GLY A 93 15.09 -7.79 -2.46
C GLY A 93 14.70 -9.24 -2.19
N GLY A 94 14.28 -10.00 -3.21
CA GLY A 94 13.91 -11.41 -3.08
C GLY A 94 12.39 -11.68 -3.05
N MET A 95 11.59 -10.75 -3.60
CA MET A 95 10.14 -10.92 -3.80
C MET A 95 9.77 -10.79 -5.29
N GLU A 96 10.52 -11.45 -6.18
CA GLU A 96 10.35 -11.29 -7.64
C GLU A 96 9.21 -12.14 -8.23
N TYR A 97 8.81 -13.22 -7.54
CA TYR A 97 7.84 -14.18 -8.06
C TYR A 97 6.41 -13.93 -7.60
N GLN A 98 6.20 -13.06 -6.60
CA GLN A 98 4.88 -12.73 -6.11
C GLN A 98 4.06 -12.01 -7.19
N ARG A 99 2.77 -12.33 -7.24
CA ARG A 99 1.81 -11.68 -8.13
C ARG A 99 0.78 -10.92 -7.29
N VAL A 100 0.28 -9.83 -7.83
CA VAL A 100 -0.72 -9.01 -7.15
C VAL A 100 -2.06 -9.15 -7.86
N LEU A 101 -3.07 -9.54 -7.08
CA LEU A 101 -4.47 -9.35 -7.40
C LEU A 101 -4.95 -8.09 -6.69
N TYR A 102 -5.54 -7.15 -7.43
CA TYR A 102 -6.05 -5.89 -6.90
C TYR A 102 -7.55 -5.80 -7.09
N SER A 103 -8.30 -5.80 -5.98
CA SER A 103 -9.76 -5.74 -5.98
C SER A 103 -10.24 -4.34 -5.59
N ILE A 104 -11.11 -3.78 -6.43
CA ILE A 104 -11.72 -2.48 -6.23
C ILE A 104 -13.16 -2.68 -5.76
N HIS A 105 -13.46 -2.22 -4.53
CA HIS A 105 -14.79 -2.27 -3.94
C HIS A 105 -15.54 -0.95 -4.10
N ASN A 106 -14.81 0.18 -4.15
CA ASN A 106 -15.41 1.50 -4.23
C ASN A 106 -14.53 2.46 -5.05
N PHE A 107 -14.91 2.72 -6.30
CA PHE A 107 -14.22 3.65 -7.19
C PHE A 107 -14.24 5.11 -6.73
N LYS A 108 -15.21 5.49 -5.91
CA LYS A 108 -15.34 6.87 -5.44
C LYS A 108 -14.18 7.29 -4.53
N HIS A 109 -13.61 6.35 -3.78
CA HIS A 109 -12.51 6.60 -2.85
C HIS A 109 -11.21 6.07 -3.44
N GLN A 110 -10.41 6.95 -4.03
CA GLN A 110 -9.21 6.56 -4.78
C GLN A 110 -7.91 6.77 -4.01
N GLY A 111 -7.93 7.50 -2.90
CA GLY A 111 -6.75 7.81 -2.09
C GLY A 111 -5.79 8.75 -2.81
N PHE A 112 -5.75 10.00 -2.36
CA PHE A 112 -4.90 11.04 -2.91
C PHE A 112 -3.88 11.49 -1.88
N GLY A 113 -2.66 11.74 -2.32
CA GLY A 113 -1.61 12.26 -1.45
C GLY A 113 -0.56 13.03 -2.23
N GLY A 114 0.28 13.74 -1.51
CA GLY A 114 1.38 14.47 -2.10
C GLY A 114 2.57 13.58 -2.49
N THR A 115 3.52 14.14 -3.23
CA THR A 115 4.71 13.41 -3.69
C THR A 115 5.68 13.07 -2.56
N GLU A 116 5.56 13.68 -1.38
CA GLU A 116 6.32 13.35 -0.17
C GLU A 116 6.12 11.88 0.26
N ILE A 117 4.98 11.29 -0.06
CA ILE A 117 4.69 9.87 0.19
C ILE A 117 5.64 8.96 -0.59
N LEU A 118 6.06 9.35 -1.79
CA LEU A 118 7.03 8.60 -2.57
C LEU A 118 8.38 8.53 -1.84
N GLN A 119 8.84 9.65 -1.28
CA GLN A 119 10.06 9.68 -0.49
C GLN A 119 9.93 8.83 0.79
N ALA A 120 8.81 8.98 1.50
CA ALA A 120 8.54 8.22 2.73
C ALA A 120 8.61 6.71 2.50
N THR A 121 8.06 6.24 1.39
CA THR A 121 8.02 4.82 1.03
C THR A 121 9.31 4.30 0.41
N GLY A 122 10.27 5.16 0.07
CA GLY A 122 11.52 4.77 -0.60
C GLY A 122 11.40 4.66 -2.12
N LEU A 123 10.34 5.20 -2.69
CA LEU A 123 10.21 5.41 -4.13
C LEU A 123 11.00 6.66 -4.53
N ASN A 124 12.33 6.51 -4.67
CA ASN A 124 13.29 7.61 -4.70
C ASN A 124 13.45 8.29 -6.07
N ARG A 125 12.54 8.04 -6.99
CA ARG A 125 12.50 8.68 -8.32
C ARG A 125 11.14 9.35 -8.54
N PRO A 126 10.82 10.43 -7.77
CA PRO A 126 9.48 11.02 -7.79
C PRO A 126 9.04 11.47 -9.19
N GLU A 127 9.93 12.06 -9.98
CA GLU A 127 9.67 12.46 -11.37
C GLU A 127 9.33 11.28 -12.29
N TYR A 128 9.83 10.09 -12.00
CA TYR A 128 9.51 8.86 -12.73
C TYR A 128 8.13 8.33 -12.37
N TYR A 129 7.76 8.39 -11.08
CA TYR A 129 6.46 7.88 -10.61
C TYR A 129 5.34 8.89 -10.83
N PHE A 130 5.67 10.18 -10.82
CA PHE A 130 4.71 11.26 -10.96
C PHE A 130 4.39 11.56 -12.44
N GLN A 131 4.00 10.52 -13.17
CA GLN A 131 3.59 10.57 -14.57
C GLN A 131 2.15 10.10 -14.72
N TYR A 132 1.46 10.57 -15.78
CA TYR A 132 0.05 10.24 -16.03
C TYR A 132 -0.19 8.75 -16.30
N ASP A 133 0.79 8.06 -16.82
CA ASP A 133 0.74 6.61 -17.04
C ASP A 133 1.09 5.79 -15.80
N ARG A 134 1.37 6.44 -14.66
CA ARG A 134 1.75 5.80 -13.40
C ARG A 134 0.87 6.24 -12.23
N LEU A 135 1.36 7.16 -11.37
CA LEU A 135 0.66 7.53 -10.14
C LEU A 135 0.05 8.91 -10.16
N ARG A 136 0.46 9.81 -11.09
CA ARG A 136 -0.11 11.15 -11.14
C ARG A 136 -1.60 11.09 -11.37
N ASP A 137 -2.37 11.80 -10.55
CA ASP A 137 -3.81 11.89 -10.70
C ASP A 137 -4.21 12.61 -11.99
N ASN A 138 -5.31 12.20 -12.61
CA ASN A 138 -5.75 12.76 -13.89
C ASN A 138 -6.40 14.15 -13.74
N PHE A 139 -6.96 14.44 -12.57
CA PHE A 139 -7.74 15.67 -12.32
C PHE A 139 -7.00 16.62 -11.39
N ASN A 140 -6.23 16.11 -10.43
CA ASN A 140 -5.39 16.90 -9.55
C ASN A 140 -3.91 16.75 -9.92
N PRO A 141 -3.33 17.71 -10.65
CA PRO A 141 -1.97 17.61 -11.16
C PRO A 141 -0.88 17.64 -10.08
N PHE A 142 -1.23 17.88 -8.81
CA PHE A 142 -0.30 17.93 -7.69
C PHE A 142 -0.36 16.70 -6.78
N SER A 143 -1.24 15.74 -7.09
CA SER A 143 -1.46 14.56 -6.27
C SER A 143 -1.06 13.27 -6.98
N ILE A 144 -0.59 12.30 -6.19
CA ILE A 144 -0.57 10.90 -6.60
C ILE A 144 -1.92 10.26 -6.25
N ASN A 145 -2.33 9.29 -7.06
CA ASN A 145 -3.56 8.52 -6.88
C ASN A 145 -3.19 7.06 -6.57
N PHE A 146 -3.53 6.60 -5.38
CA PHE A 146 -3.15 5.27 -4.89
C PHE A 146 -3.85 4.16 -5.67
N MET A 147 -5.15 4.31 -5.93
CA MET A 147 -5.91 3.33 -6.70
C MET A 147 -5.35 3.20 -8.10
N LYS A 148 -5.00 4.31 -8.75
CA LYS A 148 -4.35 4.31 -10.05
C LYS A 148 -3.01 3.57 -10.01
N GLY A 149 -2.21 3.77 -8.97
CA GLY A 149 -0.99 2.98 -8.74
C GLY A 149 -1.29 1.49 -8.66
N GLY A 150 -2.31 1.13 -7.89
CA GLY A 150 -2.79 -0.26 -7.77
C GLY A 150 -3.17 -0.86 -9.12
N ILE A 151 -3.95 -0.14 -9.93
CA ILE A 151 -4.40 -0.57 -11.27
C ILE A 151 -3.21 -0.75 -12.21
N ASN A 152 -2.30 0.21 -12.25
CA ASN A 152 -1.20 0.22 -13.23
C ASN A 152 -0.10 -0.81 -12.94
N TYR A 153 0.07 -1.21 -11.68
CA TYR A 153 1.15 -2.10 -11.26
C TYR A 153 0.71 -3.51 -10.86
N ALA A 154 -0.58 -3.77 -10.66
CA ALA A 154 -1.07 -5.11 -10.35
C ALA A 154 -0.98 -6.04 -11.57
N ASN A 155 -0.84 -7.34 -11.32
CA ASN A 155 -0.88 -8.36 -12.37
C ASN A 155 -2.30 -8.63 -12.86
N HIS A 156 -3.28 -8.49 -11.96
CA HIS A 156 -4.70 -8.63 -12.28
C HIS A 156 -5.53 -7.68 -11.44
N VAL A 157 -6.52 -7.06 -12.07
CA VAL A 157 -7.45 -6.12 -11.43
C VAL A 157 -8.87 -6.65 -11.61
N ASN A 158 -9.66 -6.61 -10.55
CA ASN A 158 -11.08 -6.93 -10.61
C ASN A 158 -11.91 -5.95 -9.78
N THR A 159 -13.21 -5.97 -9.99
CA THR A 159 -14.20 -5.31 -9.14
C THR A 159 -15.23 -6.31 -8.63
N VAL A 160 -15.89 -5.97 -7.53
CA VAL A 160 -16.88 -6.85 -6.88
C VAL A 160 -18.31 -6.65 -7.39
N SER A 161 -18.52 -5.69 -8.29
CA SER A 161 -19.84 -5.38 -8.87
C SER A 161 -19.83 -5.52 -10.38
N PRO A 162 -20.68 -6.39 -10.96
CA PRO A 162 -20.81 -6.48 -12.42
C PRO A 162 -21.17 -5.13 -13.08
N ASN A 163 -22.00 -4.32 -12.43
CA ASN A 163 -22.39 -3.01 -12.96
C ASN A 163 -21.20 -2.06 -13.06
N HIS A 164 -20.34 -2.01 -12.06
CA HIS A 164 -19.13 -1.18 -12.09
C HIS A 164 -18.06 -1.68 -13.07
N ALA A 165 -18.19 -2.91 -13.57
CA ALA A 165 -17.26 -3.43 -14.57
C ALA A 165 -17.57 -2.89 -15.99
N TRP A 166 -18.75 -2.31 -16.20
CA TRP A 166 -19.22 -1.80 -17.49
C TRP A 166 -19.24 -0.26 -17.56
N GLU A 167 -19.01 0.43 -16.44
CA GLU A 167 -18.86 1.89 -16.35
C GLU A 167 -17.41 2.32 -16.61
#